data_131d08463238ae1d298dcb5457e8028e
#
_entry.id   131d08463238ae1d298dcb5457e8028e
#
_cell.length_a   1.000
_cell.length_b   1.000
_cell.length_c   1.000
_cell.angle_alpha   90.00
_cell.angle_beta   90.00
_cell.angle_gamma   90.00
#
_symmetry.space_group_name_H-M   'P 1'
#
loop_
_entity.id
_entity.type
_entity.pdbx_description
1 polymer ?
#
loop_
_entity_poly.entity_id
_entity_poly.type
_entity_poly.pdbx_seq_one_letter_code
_entity_poly.pdbx_strand_id
1 'polypeptide(L)'
;MKIPVDKLTRAFKMGASVKKDSDTPVRVSVYLDSSASRFLAETVRDAFVPQTTSGIVRVERLGEERIAPKTDTDVVLVLSCGSDRLESAVQELVIAGAPVCVLAESAVEVPFIEESTPMLGVVAATDKTYLLETLARWILDRTDKETAFAANFAFMRIAAANRIITSCALTNMATGALVFLPGADYPVMALAQVGMLFELAAVFGRGIKPERACRRSCDPRGLPRARQADAAYWVCRQGAHCCRGYLWHGPCARFALRARCRLQPCQ
;
A
#
# COMPACT_ATOMS: atom_id res chain seq x y z
N MET A 1 -18.76 4.15 30.85
CA MET A 1 -18.35 4.99 29.71
C MET A 1 -19.03 4.44 28.46
N LYS A 2 -20.05 5.11 27.93
CA LYS A 2 -20.75 4.65 26.71
C LYS A 2 -19.86 5.04 25.53
N ILE A 3 -19.37 4.05 24.79
CA ILE A 3 -18.66 4.32 23.54
C ILE A 3 -19.67 4.97 22.60
N PRO A 4 -19.41 6.18 22.08
CA PRO A 4 -20.34 6.84 21.19
C PRO A 4 -20.48 6.03 19.90
N VAL A 5 -21.65 5.50 19.66
CA VAL A 5 -22.01 4.64 18.51
C VAL A 5 -21.62 5.30 17.18
N ASP A 6 -21.70 6.63 17.11
CA ASP A 6 -21.34 7.40 15.92
C ASP A 6 -19.88 7.27 15.51
N LYS A 7 -18.95 7.17 16.47
CA LYS A 7 -17.51 6.99 16.19
C LYS A 7 -17.22 5.59 15.65
N LEU A 8 -17.89 4.58 16.20
CA LEU A 8 -17.81 3.21 15.68
C LEU A 8 -18.36 3.13 14.26
N THR A 9 -19.48 3.75 13.99
CA THR A 9 -20.09 3.77 12.65
C THR A 9 -19.18 4.44 11.61
N ARG A 10 -18.47 5.52 11.98
CA ARG A 10 -17.47 6.17 11.11
C ARG A 10 -16.30 5.26 10.81
N ALA A 11 -15.73 4.60 11.82
CA ALA A 11 -14.65 3.65 11.62
C ALA A 11 -15.05 2.48 10.70
N PHE A 12 -16.27 1.93 10.85
CA PHE A 12 -16.78 0.90 9.96
C PHE A 12 -16.96 1.39 8.51
N LYS A 13 -17.46 2.60 8.32
CA LYS A 13 -17.57 3.21 6.97
C LYS A 13 -16.20 3.40 6.34
N MET A 14 -15.21 3.86 7.09
CA MET A 14 -13.82 3.97 6.61
C MET A 14 -13.26 2.62 6.18
N GLY A 15 -13.40 1.58 6.99
CA GLY A 15 -12.95 0.24 6.63
C GLY A 15 -13.62 -0.33 5.38
N ALA A 16 -14.92 -0.06 5.19
CA ALA A 16 -15.66 -0.46 4.00
C ALA A 16 -15.21 0.30 2.75
N SER A 17 -14.92 1.62 2.87
CA SER A 17 -14.37 2.43 1.78
C SER A 17 -13.01 1.89 1.36
N VAL A 18 -12.09 1.74 2.29
CA VAL A 18 -10.74 1.23 2.01
C VAL A 18 -10.77 -0.15 1.36
N LYS A 19 -11.69 -1.02 1.77
CA LYS A 19 -11.87 -2.31 1.10
C LYS A 19 -12.35 -2.15 -0.33
N LYS A 20 -13.30 -1.26 -0.59
CA LYS A 20 -13.76 -0.96 -1.94
C LYS A 20 -12.62 -0.43 -2.82
N ASP A 21 -11.78 0.44 -2.25
CA ASP A 21 -10.63 1.01 -2.94
C ASP A 21 -9.58 -0.08 -3.27
N SER A 22 -9.35 -1.04 -2.37
CA SER A 22 -8.45 -2.18 -2.62
C SER A 22 -8.97 -3.16 -3.67
N ASP A 23 -10.29 -3.28 -3.81
CA ASP A 23 -10.95 -4.17 -4.79
C ASP A 23 -11.12 -3.48 -6.17
N THR A 24 -10.72 -2.21 -6.31
CA THR A 24 -10.79 -1.46 -7.57
C THR A 24 -9.92 -2.12 -8.63
N PRO A 25 -10.43 -2.30 -9.87
CA PRO A 25 -9.66 -2.91 -10.94
C PRO A 25 -8.42 -2.09 -11.29
N VAL A 26 -7.29 -2.79 -11.41
CA VAL A 26 -6.00 -2.24 -11.82
C VAL A 26 -5.56 -2.92 -13.11
N ARG A 27 -5.21 -2.12 -14.11
CA ARG A 27 -4.82 -2.60 -15.43
C ARG A 27 -3.49 -2.00 -15.85
N VAL A 28 -2.52 -2.86 -16.02
CA VAL A 28 -1.17 -2.51 -16.46
C VAL A 28 -0.92 -3.12 -17.84
N SER A 29 -0.46 -2.29 -18.77
CA SER A 29 -0.01 -2.75 -20.08
C SER A 29 1.52 -2.70 -20.12
N VAL A 30 2.15 -3.80 -20.49
CA VAL A 30 3.60 -3.95 -20.59
C VAL A 30 3.96 -4.19 -22.05
N TYR A 31 4.73 -3.31 -22.64
CA TYR A 31 5.24 -3.44 -24.00
C TYR A 31 6.70 -3.87 -23.95
N LEU A 32 7.00 -4.98 -24.62
CA LEU A 32 8.35 -5.52 -24.72
C LEU A 32 8.94 -5.12 -26.07
N ASP A 33 9.99 -4.31 -26.03
CA ASP A 33 10.80 -4.01 -27.19
C ASP A 33 11.75 -5.18 -27.53
N SER A 34 12.16 -5.28 -28.80
CA SER A 34 13.13 -6.27 -29.24
C SER A 34 14.50 -6.12 -28.60
N SER A 35 14.86 -4.89 -28.21
CA SER A 35 16.12 -4.55 -27.52
C SER A 35 16.06 -4.82 -26.02
N ALA A 36 14.87 -5.11 -25.44
CA ALA A 36 14.71 -5.30 -24.00
C ALA A 36 15.60 -6.41 -23.46
N SER A 37 16.34 -6.11 -22.40
CA SER A 37 17.22 -7.09 -21.77
C SER A 37 16.42 -8.18 -21.05
N ARG A 38 17.03 -9.35 -20.94
CA ARG A 38 16.46 -10.46 -20.18
C ARG A 38 16.23 -10.09 -18.70
N PHE A 39 17.14 -9.29 -18.13
CA PHE A 39 17.03 -8.81 -16.76
C PHE A 39 15.77 -8.00 -16.52
N LEU A 40 15.45 -7.03 -17.39
CA LEU A 40 14.24 -6.21 -17.31
C LEU A 40 12.99 -7.08 -17.46
N ALA A 41 12.96 -7.96 -18.46
CA ALA A 41 11.83 -8.83 -18.73
C ALA A 41 11.53 -9.79 -17.57
N GLU A 42 12.55 -10.43 -16.99
CA GLU A 42 12.39 -11.33 -15.84
C GLU A 42 11.99 -10.54 -14.57
N THR A 43 12.59 -9.38 -14.34
CA THR A 43 12.26 -8.54 -13.19
C THR A 43 10.80 -8.09 -13.20
N VAL A 44 10.31 -7.60 -14.35
CA VAL A 44 8.93 -7.14 -14.49
C VAL A 44 7.95 -8.32 -14.42
N ARG A 45 8.26 -9.43 -15.09
CA ARG A 45 7.44 -10.65 -15.02
C ARG A 45 7.24 -11.12 -13.58
N ASP A 46 8.31 -11.16 -12.78
CA ASP A 46 8.26 -11.63 -11.41
C ASP A 46 7.57 -10.64 -10.46
N ALA A 47 7.68 -9.34 -10.74
CA ALA A 47 7.10 -8.28 -9.93
C ALA A 47 5.60 -8.07 -10.18
N PHE A 48 5.16 -8.19 -11.45
CA PHE A 48 3.78 -7.91 -11.84
C PHE A 48 2.89 -9.16 -11.83
N VAL A 49 3.04 -10.01 -10.82
CA VAL A 49 2.14 -11.15 -10.57
C VAL A 49 0.96 -10.66 -9.71
N PRO A 50 -0.26 -10.56 -10.26
CA PRO A 50 -1.42 -10.09 -9.50
C PRO A 50 -1.74 -11.04 -8.34
N GLN A 51 -1.96 -10.48 -7.16
CA GLN A 51 -2.33 -11.23 -5.96
C GLN A 51 -3.85 -11.41 -5.82
N THR A 52 -4.64 -10.60 -6.54
CA THR A 52 -6.09 -10.63 -6.53
C THR A 52 -6.64 -10.67 -7.96
N THR A 53 -7.91 -11.01 -8.11
CA THR A 53 -8.59 -11.05 -9.42
C THR A 53 -8.89 -9.68 -10.01
N SER A 54 -8.69 -8.61 -9.23
CA SER A 54 -8.86 -7.22 -9.70
C SER A 54 -7.67 -6.69 -10.48
N GLY A 55 -6.50 -7.34 -10.39
CA GLY A 55 -5.30 -6.97 -11.14
C GLY A 55 -5.26 -7.66 -12.51
N ILE A 56 -5.06 -6.87 -13.57
CA ILE A 56 -4.88 -7.37 -14.93
C ILE A 56 -3.58 -6.82 -15.48
N VAL A 57 -2.70 -7.70 -15.93
CA VAL A 57 -1.45 -7.35 -16.62
C VAL A 57 -1.53 -7.87 -18.04
N ARG A 58 -1.37 -6.99 -19.01
CA ARG A 58 -1.32 -7.30 -20.43
C ARG A 58 0.11 -7.15 -20.91
N VAL A 59 0.64 -8.13 -21.57
CA VAL A 59 2.01 -8.10 -22.11
C VAL A 59 1.91 -8.24 -23.64
N GLU A 60 2.44 -7.24 -24.32
CA GLU A 60 2.45 -7.17 -25.78
C GLU A 60 3.88 -6.89 -26.27
N ARG A 61 4.20 -7.30 -27.48
CA ARG A 61 5.48 -6.93 -28.09
C ARG A 61 5.35 -5.60 -28.77
N LEU A 62 6.39 -4.79 -28.67
CA LEU A 62 6.51 -3.55 -29.41
C LEU A 62 6.79 -3.89 -30.88
N GLY A 63 5.73 -4.08 -31.66
CA GLY A 63 5.81 -4.40 -33.10
C GLY A 63 5.94 -3.16 -33.97
N GLU A 64 5.97 -3.35 -35.31
CA GLU A 64 5.99 -2.26 -36.30
C GLU A 64 4.61 -1.62 -36.49
N GLU A 65 3.55 -2.27 -36.07
CA GLU A 65 2.19 -1.76 -36.18
C GLU A 65 1.93 -0.64 -35.18
N ARG A 66 0.93 0.19 -35.52
CA ARG A 66 0.49 1.29 -34.65
C ARG A 66 0.02 0.74 -33.31
N ILE A 67 0.54 1.28 -32.21
CA ILE A 67 0.21 0.84 -30.88
C ILE A 67 -1.03 1.60 -30.41
N ALA A 68 -2.09 0.86 -30.10
CA ALA A 68 -3.31 1.40 -29.52
C ALA A 68 -3.56 0.75 -28.14
N PRO A 69 -3.05 1.33 -27.05
CA PRO A 69 -3.35 0.83 -25.72
C PRO A 69 -4.84 0.92 -25.47
N LYS A 70 -5.35 -0.04 -24.70
CA LYS A 70 -6.78 -0.04 -24.35
C LYS A 70 -7.08 1.16 -23.46
N THR A 71 -8.20 1.83 -23.72
CA THR A 71 -8.65 3.05 -23.02
C THR A 71 -8.83 2.86 -21.51
N ASP A 72 -8.87 1.61 -21.04
CA ASP A 72 -9.02 1.26 -19.62
C ASP A 72 -7.68 1.00 -18.88
N THR A 73 -6.54 1.28 -19.55
CA THR A 73 -5.20 1.06 -18.97
C THR A 73 -4.87 2.18 -17.96
N ASP A 74 -4.45 1.78 -16.75
CA ASP A 74 -4.06 2.71 -15.70
C ASP A 74 -2.59 3.16 -15.83
N VAL A 75 -1.70 2.23 -16.22
CA VAL A 75 -0.26 2.48 -16.38
C VAL A 75 0.28 1.67 -17.54
N VAL A 76 1.14 2.27 -18.32
CA VAL A 76 1.86 1.64 -19.42
C VAL A 76 3.34 1.55 -19.04
N LEU A 77 3.93 0.36 -19.20
CA LEU A 77 5.35 0.12 -19.05
C LEU A 77 5.95 -0.27 -20.40
N VAL A 78 7.04 0.34 -20.78
CA VAL A 78 7.81 0.00 -21.97
C VAL A 78 9.18 -0.47 -21.54
N LEU A 79 9.54 -1.70 -21.88
CA LEU A 79 10.85 -2.28 -21.59
C LEU A 79 11.70 -2.18 -22.85
N SER A 80 12.81 -1.42 -22.80
CA SER A 80 13.70 -1.21 -23.94
C SER A 80 15.11 -0.88 -23.49
N CYS A 81 16.09 -1.27 -24.29
CA CYS A 81 17.48 -0.86 -24.15
C CYS A 81 17.93 0.00 -25.35
N GLY A 82 17.02 0.85 -25.85
CA GLY A 82 17.32 1.81 -26.92
C GLY A 82 17.16 1.21 -28.32
N SER A 83 15.92 1.20 -28.84
CA SER A 83 15.65 0.93 -30.25
C SER A 83 15.26 2.19 -31.00
N ASP A 84 15.50 2.21 -32.31
CA ASP A 84 15.13 3.36 -33.18
C ASP A 84 13.63 3.67 -33.15
N ARG A 85 12.82 2.66 -32.84
CA ARG A 85 11.36 2.79 -32.77
C ARG A 85 10.86 3.26 -31.41
N LEU A 86 11.68 3.20 -30.36
CA LEU A 86 11.24 3.47 -29.00
C LEU A 86 10.60 4.85 -28.86
N GLU A 87 11.21 5.88 -29.41
CA GLU A 87 10.73 7.25 -29.31
C GLU A 87 9.34 7.41 -29.96
N SER A 88 9.15 6.92 -31.18
CA SER A 88 7.86 6.99 -31.88
C SER A 88 6.77 6.19 -31.16
N ALA A 89 7.10 5.03 -30.63
CA ALA A 89 6.18 4.20 -29.88
C ALA A 89 5.76 4.87 -28.55
N VAL A 90 6.69 5.46 -27.84
CA VAL A 90 6.39 6.21 -26.60
C VAL A 90 5.51 7.43 -26.89
N GLN A 91 5.74 8.14 -27.99
CA GLN A 91 4.87 9.25 -28.40
C GLN A 91 3.44 8.78 -28.68
N GLU A 92 3.26 7.67 -29.40
CA GLU A 92 1.93 7.07 -29.65
C GLU A 92 1.22 6.69 -28.34
N LEU A 93 1.94 6.08 -27.39
CA LEU A 93 1.40 5.67 -26.10
C LEU A 93 1.01 6.86 -25.21
N VAL A 94 1.80 7.93 -25.20
CA VAL A 94 1.51 9.17 -24.46
C VAL A 94 0.26 9.87 -25.02
N ILE A 95 0.13 9.91 -26.35
CA ILE A 95 -1.04 10.49 -27.03
C ILE A 95 -2.32 9.71 -26.64
N ALA A 96 -2.22 8.42 -26.38
CA ALA A 96 -3.35 7.62 -25.94
C ALA A 96 -3.84 7.94 -24.51
N GLY A 97 -3.10 8.75 -23.74
CA GLY A 97 -3.57 9.37 -22.49
C GLY A 97 -3.33 8.56 -21.21
N ALA A 98 -2.61 7.44 -21.27
CA ALA A 98 -2.20 6.71 -20.08
C ALA A 98 -0.76 7.11 -19.66
N PRO A 99 -0.42 7.15 -18.36
CA PRO A 99 0.95 7.37 -17.91
C PRO A 99 1.89 6.28 -18.42
N VAL A 100 2.98 6.67 -19.08
CA VAL A 100 3.97 5.77 -19.67
C VAL A 100 5.27 5.84 -18.89
N CYS A 101 5.81 4.70 -18.48
CA CYS A 101 7.12 4.56 -17.88
C CYS A 101 8.02 3.69 -18.77
N VAL A 102 9.15 4.25 -19.18
CA VAL A 102 10.16 3.48 -19.89
C VAL A 102 11.14 2.88 -18.87
N LEU A 103 11.33 1.58 -18.94
CA LEU A 103 12.27 0.83 -18.11
C LEU A 103 13.48 0.48 -18.96
N ALA A 104 14.66 0.93 -18.51
CA ALA A 104 15.95 0.72 -19.16
C ALA A 104 17.00 0.27 -18.17
N GLU A 105 18.13 -0.29 -18.63
CA GLU A 105 19.26 -0.56 -17.75
C GLU A 105 20.07 0.71 -17.49
N SER A 106 20.14 1.60 -18.47
CA SER A 106 20.83 2.88 -18.38
C SER A 106 19.98 4.02 -18.93
N ALA A 107 20.05 5.18 -18.30
CA ALA A 107 19.37 6.40 -18.78
C ALA A 107 19.90 6.86 -20.15
N VAL A 108 21.14 6.49 -20.51
CA VAL A 108 21.73 6.81 -21.81
C VAL A 108 21.02 6.11 -22.96
N GLU A 109 20.32 5.01 -22.70
CA GLU A 109 19.56 4.25 -23.70
C GLU A 109 18.26 4.96 -24.12
N VAL A 110 17.84 5.96 -23.33
CA VAL A 110 16.57 6.69 -23.54
C VAL A 110 16.83 8.21 -23.49
N PRO A 111 17.66 8.77 -24.37
CA PRO A 111 18.13 10.16 -24.28
C PRO A 111 17.02 11.20 -24.56
N PHE A 112 15.92 10.81 -25.19
CA PHE A 112 14.80 11.71 -25.51
C PHE A 112 13.89 12.02 -24.31
N ILE A 113 14.07 11.33 -23.17
CA ILE A 113 13.36 11.63 -21.92
C ILE A 113 14.33 12.34 -20.98
N GLU A 114 14.36 13.67 -21.02
CA GLU A 114 15.23 14.47 -20.14
C GLU A 114 14.61 14.64 -18.74
N GLU A 115 13.31 14.88 -18.69
CA GLU A 115 12.60 15.10 -17.43
C GLU A 115 11.34 14.22 -17.31
N SER A 116 11.06 13.77 -16.09
CA SER A 116 9.84 13.03 -15.79
C SER A 116 8.65 13.98 -15.73
N THR A 117 7.68 13.79 -16.62
CA THR A 117 6.40 14.50 -16.63
C THR A 117 5.29 13.65 -15.97
N PRO A 118 4.09 14.21 -15.73
CA PRO A 118 2.97 13.40 -15.24
C PRO A 118 2.58 12.24 -16.16
N MET A 119 2.83 12.36 -17.46
CA MET A 119 2.46 11.36 -18.48
C MET A 119 3.61 10.49 -18.92
N LEU A 120 4.86 10.88 -18.70
CA LEU A 120 6.03 10.18 -19.18
C LEU A 120 7.14 10.19 -18.12
N GLY A 121 7.77 9.06 -17.89
CA GLY A 121 8.94 8.94 -17.04
C GLY A 121 9.87 7.82 -17.48
N VAL A 122 11.09 7.88 -17.00
CA VAL A 122 12.09 6.82 -17.18
C VAL A 122 12.56 6.31 -15.83
N VAL A 123 12.68 4.99 -15.73
CA VAL A 123 13.33 4.33 -14.60
C VAL A 123 14.44 3.46 -15.15
N ALA A 124 15.67 3.88 -14.90
CA ALA A 124 16.86 3.17 -15.36
C ALA A 124 17.65 2.63 -14.17
N ALA A 125 17.89 1.32 -14.14
CA ALA A 125 18.66 0.68 -13.10
C ALA A 125 19.09 -0.75 -13.49
N THR A 126 20.25 -1.16 -13.03
CA THR A 126 20.80 -2.51 -13.14
C THR A 126 20.54 -3.35 -11.88
N ASP A 127 20.14 -2.72 -10.77
CA ASP A 127 19.73 -3.42 -9.54
C ASP A 127 18.23 -3.61 -9.49
N LYS A 128 17.79 -4.85 -9.28
CA LYS A 128 16.37 -5.24 -9.22
C LYS A 128 15.60 -4.49 -8.12
N THR A 129 16.21 -4.35 -6.95
CA THR A 129 15.54 -3.74 -5.80
C THR A 129 15.33 -2.26 -6.03
N TYR A 130 16.36 -1.56 -6.46
CA TYR A 130 16.30 -0.14 -6.77
C TYR A 130 15.33 0.17 -7.91
N LEU A 131 15.36 -0.64 -8.98
CA LEU A 131 14.45 -0.50 -10.12
C LEU A 131 12.99 -0.62 -9.68
N LEU A 132 12.65 -1.65 -8.90
CA LEU A 132 11.29 -1.89 -8.43
C LEU A 132 10.82 -0.83 -7.41
N GLU A 133 11.71 -0.38 -6.53
CA GLU A 133 11.38 0.67 -5.56
C GLU A 133 11.11 2.01 -6.25
N THR A 134 11.95 2.39 -7.22
CA THR A 134 11.78 3.63 -8.00
C THR A 134 10.53 3.54 -8.86
N LEU A 135 10.28 2.41 -9.51
CA LEU A 135 9.07 2.17 -10.29
C LEU A 135 7.81 2.24 -9.41
N ALA A 136 7.84 1.65 -8.21
CA ALA A 136 6.72 1.71 -7.28
C ALA A 136 6.38 3.15 -6.90
N ARG A 137 7.38 3.96 -6.56
CA ARG A 137 7.17 5.40 -6.27
C ARG A 137 6.60 6.12 -7.49
N TRP A 138 7.17 5.89 -8.67
CA TRP A 138 6.71 6.51 -9.90
C TRP A 138 5.24 6.19 -10.20
N ILE A 139 4.80 4.93 -10.04
CA ILE A 139 3.40 4.53 -10.23
C ILE A 139 2.49 5.21 -9.20
N LEU A 140 2.89 5.22 -7.91
CA LEU A 140 2.10 5.83 -6.84
C LEU A 140 1.92 7.34 -7.02
N ASP A 141 2.86 8.02 -7.65
CA ASP A 141 2.78 9.46 -7.92
C ASP A 141 1.84 9.82 -9.09
N ARG A 142 1.46 8.83 -9.94
CA ARG A 142 0.65 9.05 -11.15
C ARG A 142 -0.72 8.39 -11.11
N THR A 143 -1.01 7.64 -10.05
CA THR A 143 -2.30 6.95 -9.94
C THR A 143 -2.98 7.26 -8.62
N ASP A 144 -4.30 7.46 -8.69
CA ASP A 144 -5.15 7.61 -7.49
C ASP A 144 -5.54 6.25 -6.88
N LYS A 145 -5.12 5.12 -7.50
CA LYS A 145 -5.47 3.76 -7.08
C LYS A 145 -4.38 3.10 -6.22
N GLU A 146 -3.71 3.86 -5.35
CA GLU A 146 -2.57 3.42 -4.54
C GLU A 146 -2.82 2.10 -3.80
N THR A 147 -3.92 2.04 -3.07
CA THR A 147 -4.30 0.87 -2.27
C THR A 147 -4.56 -0.35 -3.14
N ALA A 148 -5.21 -0.18 -4.31
CA ALA A 148 -5.47 -1.26 -5.25
C ALA A 148 -4.20 -1.79 -5.89
N PHE A 149 -3.28 -0.92 -6.30
CA PHE A 149 -1.97 -1.32 -6.83
C PHE A 149 -1.16 -2.09 -5.80
N ALA A 150 -1.07 -1.59 -4.57
CA ALA A 150 -0.30 -2.25 -3.50
C ALA A 150 -0.94 -3.57 -3.04
N ALA A 151 -2.28 -3.69 -3.06
CA ALA A 151 -2.97 -4.93 -2.78
C ALA A 151 -2.68 -6.01 -3.84
N ASN A 152 -2.58 -5.60 -5.12
CA ASN A 152 -2.33 -6.49 -6.24
C ASN A 152 -0.85 -6.85 -6.43
N PHE A 153 0.06 -5.90 -6.26
CA PHE A 153 1.48 -6.09 -6.56
C PHE A 153 2.34 -5.99 -5.30
N ALA A 154 2.96 -7.11 -4.93
CA ALA A 154 3.68 -7.22 -3.65
C ALA A 154 4.84 -6.23 -3.51
N PHE A 155 5.55 -5.91 -4.60
CA PHE A 155 6.70 -4.98 -4.58
C PHE A 155 6.30 -3.54 -4.23
N MET A 156 5.04 -3.14 -4.49
CA MET A 156 4.54 -1.81 -4.19
C MET A 156 4.16 -1.58 -2.73
N ARG A 157 3.99 -2.65 -1.94
CA ARG A 157 3.48 -2.59 -0.57
C ARG A 157 4.30 -1.70 0.36
N ILE A 158 5.61 -1.76 0.26
CA ILE A 158 6.52 -0.98 1.11
C ILE A 158 6.41 0.51 0.77
N ALA A 159 6.43 0.85 -0.51
CA ALA A 159 6.31 2.24 -0.97
C ALA A 159 4.94 2.85 -0.58
N ALA A 160 3.85 2.11 -0.80
CA ALA A 160 2.50 2.52 -0.40
C ALA A 160 2.36 2.66 1.13
N ALA A 161 2.89 1.70 1.90
CA ALA A 161 2.86 1.78 3.36
C ALA A 161 3.60 3.01 3.89
N ASN A 162 4.78 3.32 3.35
CA ASN A 162 5.53 4.51 3.72
C ASN A 162 4.75 5.80 3.40
N ARG A 163 4.09 5.87 2.25
CA ARG A 163 3.25 7.01 1.86
C ARG A 163 2.06 7.19 2.79
N ILE A 164 1.35 6.13 3.12
CA ILE A 164 0.21 6.13 4.06
C ILE A 164 0.67 6.60 5.46
N ILE A 165 1.78 6.06 5.96
CA ILE A 165 2.32 6.43 7.28
C ILE A 165 2.73 7.91 7.29
N THR A 166 3.43 8.38 6.25
CA THR A 166 3.87 9.77 6.15
C THR A 166 2.68 10.72 6.05
N SER A 167 1.66 10.39 5.25
CA SER A 167 0.43 11.17 5.13
C SER A 167 -0.31 11.29 6.47
N CYS A 168 -0.44 10.18 7.20
CA CYS A 168 -1.04 10.18 8.52
C CYS A 168 -0.23 11.01 9.53
N ALA A 169 1.10 10.90 9.50
CA ALA A 169 1.98 11.67 10.36
C ALA A 169 1.85 13.18 10.10
N LEU A 170 1.84 13.60 8.84
CA LEU A 170 1.65 15.00 8.45
C LEU A 170 0.25 15.52 8.86
N THR A 171 -0.79 14.71 8.67
CA THR A 171 -2.15 15.06 9.11
C THR A 171 -2.23 15.25 10.62
N ASN A 172 -1.62 14.36 11.38
CA ASN A 172 -1.57 14.48 12.85
C ASN A 172 -0.77 15.70 13.30
N MET A 173 0.34 15.99 12.64
CA MET A 173 1.17 17.15 12.92
C MET A 173 0.42 18.46 12.62
N ALA A 174 -0.26 18.55 11.48
CA ALA A 174 -1.09 19.69 11.12
C ALA A 174 -2.28 19.87 12.10
N THR A 175 -2.94 18.78 12.47
CA THR A 175 -4.03 18.80 13.45
C THR A 175 -3.54 19.32 14.80
N GLY A 176 -2.42 18.80 15.31
CA GLY A 176 -1.85 19.25 16.59
C GLY A 176 -1.41 20.71 16.59
N ALA A 177 -0.94 21.24 15.45
CA ALA A 177 -0.54 22.63 15.30
C ALA A 177 -1.74 23.61 15.25
N LEU A 178 -2.90 23.16 14.76
CA LEU A 178 -4.09 24.00 14.53
C LEU A 178 -5.07 24.02 15.70
N VAL A 179 -4.97 23.08 16.65
CA VAL A 179 -5.92 22.97 17.76
C VAL A 179 -5.46 23.81 18.94
N PHE A 180 -6.20 24.88 19.21
CA PHE A 180 -5.97 25.77 20.35
C PHE A 180 -6.61 25.30 21.67
N LEU A 181 -7.49 24.28 21.63
CA LEU A 181 -8.15 23.71 22.81
C LEU A 181 -7.46 22.40 23.23
N PRO A 182 -6.84 22.34 24.40
CA PRO A 182 -6.21 21.12 24.90
C PRO A 182 -7.20 19.96 24.96
N GLY A 183 -6.88 18.84 24.30
CA GLY A 183 -7.67 17.60 24.32
C GLY A 183 -8.77 17.47 23.25
N ALA A 184 -9.04 18.52 22.45
CA ALA A 184 -9.99 18.43 21.33
C ALA A 184 -9.38 17.73 20.10
N ASP A 185 -8.07 17.72 19.99
CA ASP A 185 -7.27 17.10 18.92
C ASP A 185 -7.22 15.56 19.04
N TYR A 186 -7.23 15.05 20.27
CA TYR A 186 -7.07 13.62 20.53
C TYR A 186 -8.06 12.72 19.74
N PRO A 187 -9.37 13.00 19.70
CA PRO A 187 -10.31 12.17 18.93
C PRO A 187 -10.05 12.18 17.42
N VAL A 188 -9.57 13.30 16.87
CA VAL A 188 -9.29 13.45 15.43
C VAL A 188 -8.04 12.66 15.08
N MET A 189 -6.98 12.82 15.85
CA MET A 189 -5.72 12.08 15.68
C MET A 189 -5.93 10.56 15.83
N ALA A 190 -6.72 10.13 16.82
CA ALA A 190 -7.05 8.72 17.01
C ALA A 190 -7.82 8.15 15.82
N LEU A 191 -8.74 8.91 15.23
CA LEU A 191 -9.49 8.48 14.06
C LEU A 191 -8.60 8.37 12.81
N ALA A 192 -7.67 9.32 12.62
CA ALA A 192 -6.68 9.27 11.55
C ALA A 192 -5.77 8.03 11.65
N GLN A 193 -5.33 7.69 12.86
CA GLN A 193 -4.54 6.49 13.10
C GLN A 193 -5.32 5.20 12.82
N VAL A 194 -6.61 5.15 13.17
CA VAL A 194 -7.48 4.01 12.84
C VAL A 194 -7.64 3.89 11.32
N GLY A 195 -7.82 5.01 10.60
CA GLY A 195 -7.86 5.03 9.13
C GLY A 195 -6.59 4.45 8.52
N MET A 196 -5.43 4.94 8.95
CA MET A 196 -4.12 4.44 8.53
C MET A 196 -3.99 2.92 8.72
N LEU A 197 -4.45 2.37 9.86
CA LEU A 197 -4.41 0.94 10.10
C LEU A 197 -5.29 0.14 9.13
N PHE A 198 -6.45 0.67 8.74
CA PHE A 198 -7.29 0.04 7.73
C PHE A 198 -6.63 0.04 6.35
N GLU A 199 -6.03 1.17 5.94
CA GLU A 199 -5.31 1.28 4.68
C GLU A 199 -4.11 0.34 4.63
N LEU A 200 -3.28 0.31 5.67
CA LEU A 200 -2.17 -0.62 5.77
C LEU A 200 -2.63 -2.09 5.71
N ALA A 201 -3.72 -2.43 6.38
CA ALA A 201 -4.24 -3.80 6.31
C ALA A 201 -4.71 -4.17 4.91
N ALA A 202 -5.34 -3.24 4.17
CA ALA A 202 -5.75 -3.44 2.79
C ALA A 202 -4.55 -3.62 1.85
N VAL A 203 -3.52 -2.78 1.98
CA VAL A 203 -2.25 -2.88 1.23
C VAL A 203 -1.60 -4.25 1.39
N PHE A 204 -1.62 -4.81 2.60
CA PHE A 204 -1.08 -6.14 2.87
C PHE A 204 -2.07 -7.29 2.59
N GLY A 205 -3.23 -7.01 1.99
CA GLY A 205 -4.25 -8.02 1.66
C GLY A 205 -4.88 -8.68 2.88
N ARG A 206 -4.79 -8.03 4.05
CA ARG A 206 -5.39 -8.54 5.28
C ARG A 206 -6.77 -7.92 5.47
N GLY A 207 -7.82 -8.68 5.18
CA GLY A 207 -9.17 -8.27 5.51
C GLY A 207 -9.33 -8.10 7.02
N ILE A 208 -9.51 -6.87 7.48
CA ILE A 208 -9.83 -6.59 8.88
C ILE A 208 -11.28 -7.03 9.08
N LYS A 209 -11.44 -8.19 9.70
CA LYS A 209 -12.71 -8.60 10.30
C LYS A 209 -12.65 -8.19 11.77
N PRO A 210 -13.31 -7.10 12.17
CA PRO A 210 -13.25 -6.60 13.55
C PRO A 210 -13.64 -7.67 14.57
N GLU A 211 -14.50 -8.59 14.18
CA GLU A 211 -14.91 -9.75 15.01
C GLU A 211 -13.76 -10.70 15.33
N ARG A 212 -12.76 -10.84 14.46
CA ARG A 212 -11.61 -11.74 14.71
C ARG A 212 -10.55 -11.11 15.60
N ALA A 213 -10.38 -9.79 15.54
CA ALA A 213 -9.45 -9.07 16.40
C ALA A 213 -9.88 -9.20 17.88
N CYS A 214 -11.19 -9.07 18.15
CA CYS A 214 -11.74 -9.21 19.50
C CYS A 214 -11.73 -10.67 20.01
N ARG A 215 -12.03 -11.66 19.16
CA ARG A 215 -12.06 -13.09 19.57
C ARG A 215 -10.69 -13.66 19.87
N ARG A 216 -9.64 -13.26 19.14
CA ARG A 216 -8.27 -13.75 19.42
C ARG A 216 -7.69 -13.20 20.72
N SER A 217 -8.13 -12.02 21.15
CA SER A 217 -7.71 -11.42 22.40
C SER A 217 -8.42 -12.01 23.61
N CYS A 218 -9.54 -12.72 23.42
CA CYS A 218 -10.41 -13.24 24.49
C CYS A 218 -10.55 -14.76 24.50
N ASP A 219 -9.74 -15.53 23.77
CA ASP A 219 -9.79 -16.99 23.83
C ASP A 219 -8.99 -17.49 25.05
N PRO A 220 -9.67 -17.96 26.11
CA PRO A 220 -9.01 -18.42 27.34
C PRO A 220 -8.31 -19.78 27.17
N ARG A 221 -8.33 -20.41 25.98
CA ARG A 221 -7.76 -21.74 25.72
C ARG A 221 -6.64 -21.73 24.69
N GLY A 222 -6.30 -20.59 24.11
CA GLY A 222 -5.32 -20.46 23.04
C GLY A 222 -3.95 -20.10 23.55
N LEU A 223 -3.08 -21.06 23.83
CA LEU A 223 -1.63 -20.85 23.87
C LEU A 223 -1.20 -20.30 22.48
N PRO A 224 -0.45 -19.18 22.43
CA PRO A 224 0.00 -18.63 21.17
C PRO A 224 0.98 -19.60 20.50
N ARG A 225 0.57 -20.21 19.39
CA ARG A 225 1.52 -20.79 18.45
C ARG A 225 2.39 -19.65 17.91
N ALA A 226 3.61 -19.59 18.43
CA ALA A 226 4.64 -18.68 17.99
C ALA A 226 5.07 -19.00 16.56
N ARG A 227 4.36 -18.44 15.57
CA ARG A 227 4.82 -18.25 14.18
C ARG A 227 3.83 -17.31 13.48
N GLN A 228 4.07 -16.05 13.62
CA GLN A 228 3.75 -14.88 12.79
C GLN A 228 3.48 -13.69 13.70
N ALA A 229 4.45 -12.77 13.74
CA ALA A 229 4.33 -11.52 14.46
C ALA A 229 3.27 -10.65 13.74
N ASP A 230 2.03 -10.74 14.19
CA ASP A 230 0.95 -9.91 13.69
C ASP A 230 1.10 -8.47 14.19
N ALA A 231 0.97 -7.51 13.29
CA ALA A 231 0.96 -6.08 13.61
C ALA A 231 -0.05 -5.74 14.74
N ALA A 232 -1.12 -6.53 14.86
CA ALA A 232 -2.08 -6.42 15.95
C ALA A 232 -1.47 -6.67 17.36
N TYR A 233 -0.41 -7.47 17.45
CA TYR A 233 0.30 -7.70 18.72
C TYR A 233 1.08 -6.46 19.16
N TRP A 234 1.62 -5.71 18.20
CA TRP A 234 2.34 -4.46 18.46
C TRP A 234 1.42 -3.36 18.97
N VAL A 235 0.23 -3.23 18.40
CA VAL A 235 -0.77 -2.24 18.82
C VAL A 235 -1.28 -2.54 20.24
N CYS A 236 -1.51 -3.79 20.59
CA CYS A 236 -1.88 -4.17 21.96
C CYS A 236 -0.76 -3.92 22.96
N ARG A 237 0.50 -4.12 22.59
CA ARG A 237 1.65 -3.91 23.47
C ARG A 237 1.92 -2.43 23.74
N GLN A 238 1.73 -1.56 22.77
CA GLN A 238 1.82 -0.11 22.96
C GLN A 238 0.65 0.45 23.77
N GLY A 239 -0.57 -0.11 23.61
CA GLY A 239 -1.73 0.23 24.42
C GLY A 239 -1.56 -0.14 25.90
N ALA A 240 -0.83 -1.20 26.22
CA ALA A 240 -0.57 -1.61 27.59
C ALA A 240 0.37 -0.66 28.35
N HIS A 241 1.25 0.05 27.66
CA HIS A 241 2.09 1.10 28.27
C HIS A 241 1.32 2.39 28.57
N CYS A 242 0.24 2.70 27.83
CA CYS A 242 -0.60 3.87 28.10
C CYS A 242 -1.52 3.70 29.33
N CYS A 243 -1.79 2.46 29.76
CA CYS A 243 -2.72 2.20 30.86
C CYS A 243 -2.09 2.30 32.25
N ARG A 244 -0.80 2.61 32.37
CA ARG A 244 -0.11 2.67 33.68
C ARG A 244 -0.34 3.96 34.49
N GLY A 245 -1.09 4.91 33.96
CA GLY A 245 -1.29 6.23 34.57
C GLY A 245 -2.72 6.63 34.94
N TYR A 246 -3.75 5.85 34.63
CA TYR A 246 -5.13 6.23 34.94
C TYR A 246 -5.90 5.12 35.66
N LEU A 247 -6.48 5.45 36.81
CA LEU A 247 -7.35 4.58 37.61
C LEU A 247 -8.54 4.09 36.78
N TRP A 248 -8.61 2.80 36.58
CA TRP A 248 -9.67 2.13 35.86
C TRP A 248 -10.88 1.87 36.74
N HIS A 249 -12.00 2.55 36.50
CA HIS A 249 -13.32 2.15 36.93
C HIS A 249 -14.18 1.84 35.68
N GLY A 250 -14.17 0.58 35.21
CA GLY A 250 -14.98 0.12 34.10
C GLY A 250 -15.18 -1.41 34.09
N PRO A 251 -16.17 -1.92 33.33
CA PRO A 251 -16.57 -3.35 33.35
C PRO A 251 -15.46 -4.35 32.99
N CYS A 252 -14.37 -3.94 32.36
CA CYS A 252 -13.19 -4.80 32.13
C CYS A 252 -12.42 -5.13 33.42
N ALA A 253 -12.49 -4.32 34.46
CA ALA A 253 -11.83 -4.58 35.74
C ALA A 253 -12.41 -5.81 36.46
N ARG A 254 -13.71 -6.11 36.28
CA ARG A 254 -14.36 -7.28 36.90
C ARG A 254 -13.97 -8.60 36.24
N PHE A 255 -13.47 -8.60 35.02
CA PHE A 255 -12.98 -9.80 34.32
C PHE A 255 -11.54 -10.15 34.70
N ALA A 256 -10.70 -9.15 34.94
CA ALA A 256 -9.29 -9.36 35.33
C ALA A 256 -9.14 -9.93 36.74
N LEU A 257 -10.09 -9.66 37.63
CA LEU A 257 -10.06 -10.17 39.02
C LEU A 257 -10.48 -11.67 39.16
N ARG A 258 -11.11 -12.24 38.13
CA ARG A 258 -11.45 -13.70 38.14
C ARG A 258 -10.39 -14.59 37.50
N ALA A 259 -9.45 -14.07 36.76
CA ALA A 259 -8.30 -14.79 36.22
C ALA A 259 -7.12 -14.64 37.20
N ARG A 260 -7.09 -15.40 38.27
CA ARG A 260 -5.88 -15.62 39.08
C ARG A 260 -4.87 -16.37 38.24
N CYS A 261 -4.06 -15.63 37.47
CA CYS A 261 -2.82 -16.18 36.95
C CYS A 261 -1.87 -16.44 38.12
N ARG A 262 -1.68 -17.71 38.47
CA ARG A 262 -0.55 -18.15 39.30
C ARG A 262 0.72 -17.87 38.49
N LEU A 263 1.43 -16.85 38.86
CA LEU A 263 2.84 -16.68 38.48
C LEU A 263 3.65 -17.67 39.31
N GLN A 264 4.07 -18.78 38.72
CA GLN A 264 5.19 -19.56 39.24
C GLN A 264 6.48 -18.92 38.72
N PRO A 265 7.46 -18.67 39.57
CA PRO A 265 8.77 -18.20 39.14
C PRO A 265 9.51 -19.34 38.44
N CYS A 266 10.01 -19.09 37.22
CA CYS A 266 11.02 -19.96 36.62
C CYS A 266 12.34 -19.78 37.36
N GLN A 267 12.86 -20.88 37.87
CA GLN A 267 14.28 -21.05 38.24
C GLN A 267 15.11 -21.30 36.99
#